data_c3c00b7bfd8d3f4f532e7c21d88efb44
#
_entry.id   c3c00b7bfd8d3f4f532e7c21d88efb44
#
_cell.length_a   1.000
_cell.length_b   1.000
_cell.length_c   1.000
_cell.angle_alpha   90.00
_cell.angle_beta   90.00
_cell.angle_gamma   90.00
#
_symmetry.space_group_name_H-M   'P 1'
#
loop_
_entity.id
_entity.type
_entity.pdbx_description
1 polymer ?
#
loop_
_entity_poly.entity_id
_entity_poly.type
_entity_poly.pdbx_seq_one_letter_code
_entity_poly.pdbx_strand_id
1 'polypeptide(L)' 'MTYEEAAQHLEISPTEARREIEKQGEDWQEFINTFGVQSVYYSDDVLEWLGW' A
#
# COMPACT_ATOMS: atom_id res chain seq x y z
N MET A 1 20.01 0.82 9.53
CA MET A 1 18.62 0.69 9.03
C MET A 1 18.64 0.07 7.64
N THR A 2 17.82 -0.92 7.43
CA THR A 2 17.74 -1.55 6.12
C THR A 2 16.78 -0.79 5.23
N TYR A 3 16.86 -1.05 3.93
CA TYR A 3 15.94 -0.47 2.95
C TYR A 3 14.49 -0.81 3.30
N GLU A 4 14.26 -2.05 3.72
CA GLU A 4 12.92 -2.51 4.06
C GLU A 4 12.31 -1.74 5.21
N GLU A 5 13.11 -1.49 6.24
CA GLU A 5 12.64 -0.72 7.38
C GLU A 5 12.29 0.71 7.00
N ALA A 6 13.11 1.32 6.16
CA ALA A 6 12.84 2.68 5.69
C ALA A 6 11.58 2.73 4.84
N ALA A 7 11.39 1.74 3.97
CA ALA A 7 10.23 1.69 3.08
C ALA A 7 8.92 1.46 3.83
N GLN A 8 8.95 0.67 4.89
CA GLN A 8 7.75 0.30 5.62
C GLN A 8 7.04 1.48 6.29
N HIS A 9 7.76 2.56 6.53
CA HIS A 9 7.18 3.72 7.22
C HIS A 9 6.95 4.91 6.31
N LEU A 10 7.04 4.71 5.00
CA LEU A 10 6.81 5.79 4.04
C LEU A 10 5.32 6.02 3.83
N GLU A 11 4.95 7.29 3.86
CA GLU A 11 3.61 7.68 3.46
C GLU A 11 3.56 7.76 1.95
N ILE A 12 2.52 7.19 1.37
CA ILE A 12 2.34 7.20 -0.09
C ILE A 12 0.95 7.72 -0.42
N SER A 13 0.83 8.32 -1.60
CA SER A 13 -0.46 8.84 -2.06
C SER A 13 -1.38 7.69 -2.44
N PRO A 14 -2.70 7.91 -2.44
CA PRO A 14 -3.64 6.89 -2.93
C PRO A 14 -3.33 6.44 -4.35
N THR A 15 -2.87 7.36 -5.20
CA THR A 15 -2.51 7.02 -6.57
C THR A 15 -1.36 6.03 -6.62
N GLU A 16 -0.34 6.25 -5.78
CA GLU A 16 0.79 5.33 -5.70
C GLU A 16 0.39 3.99 -5.13
N ALA A 17 -0.41 4.00 -4.07
CA ALA A 17 -0.89 2.76 -3.45
C ALA A 17 -1.68 1.93 -4.46
N ARG A 18 -2.57 2.58 -5.19
CA ARG A 18 -3.36 1.91 -6.22
C ARG A 18 -2.47 1.31 -7.29
N ARG A 19 -1.48 2.08 -7.74
CA ARG A 19 -0.56 1.62 -8.77
C ARG A 19 0.16 0.35 -8.35
N GLU A 20 0.67 0.34 -7.12
CA GLU A 20 1.38 -0.83 -6.60
C GLU A 20 0.48 -2.05 -6.48
N ILE A 21 -0.73 -1.86 -5.98
CA ILE A 21 -1.68 -2.95 -5.81
C ILE A 21 -2.09 -3.53 -7.15
N GLU A 22 -2.42 -2.68 -8.12
CA GLU A 22 -2.81 -3.13 -9.44
C GLU A 22 -1.65 -3.77 -10.20
N LYS A 23 -0.45 -3.27 -9.98
CA LYS A 23 0.76 -3.82 -10.57
C LYS A 23 0.99 -5.27 -10.14
N GLN A 24 0.60 -5.61 -8.92
CA GLN A 24 0.74 -6.96 -8.39
C GLN A 24 -0.46 -7.84 -8.72
N GLY A 25 -1.43 -7.32 -9.48
CA GLY A 25 -2.60 -8.09 -9.87
C GLY A 25 -3.69 -8.15 -8.82
N GLU A 26 -3.61 -7.32 -7.79
CA GLU A 26 -4.63 -7.27 -6.74
C GLU A 26 -5.68 -6.21 -7.06
N ASP A 27 -6.82 -6.31 -6.39
CA ASP A 27 -7.94 -5.41 -6.63
C ASP A 27 -7.88 -4.23 -5.67
N TRP A 28 -7.75 -3.04 -6.22
CA TRP A 28 -7.74 -1.80 -5.44
C TRP A 28 -9.02 -1.64 -4.63
N GLN A 29 -10.17 -2.01 -5.20
CA GLN A 29 -11.45 -1.86 -4.52
C GLN A 29 -11.51 -2.70 -3.23
N GLU A 30 -10.95 -3.90 -3.28
CA GLU A 30 -10.88 -4.74 -2.09
C GLU A 30 -9.99 -4.14 -1.02
N PHE A 31 -8.88 -3.54 -1.44
CA PHE A 31 -8.00 -2.85 -0.51
C PHE A 31 -8.75 -1.70 0.18
N ILE A 32 -9.48 -0.91 -0.59
CA ILE A 32 -10.27 0.20 -0.06
C ILE A 32 -11.35 -0.29 0.89
N ASN A 33 -11.98 -1.41 0.57
CA ASN A 33 -13.00 -2.00 1.44
C ASN A 33 -12.42 -2.42 2.78
N THR A 34 -11.16 -2.80 2.83
CA THR A 34 -10.48 -3.23 4.05
C THR A 34 -9.94 -2.07 4.86
N PHE A 35 -9.26 -1.14 4.19
CA PHE A 35 -8.56 -0.03 4.86
C PHE A 35 -9.33 1.27 4.85
N GLY A 36 -10.33 1.42 4.00
CA GLY A 36 -11.10 2.64 3.86
C GLY A 36 -10.45 3.64 2.94
N VAL A 37 -11.22 4.67 2.57
CA VAL A 37 -10.72 5.75 1.72
C VAL A 37 -9.95 6.72 2.59
N GLN A 38 -8.68 6.92 2.31
CA GLN A 38 -7.79 7.77 3.10
C GLN A 38 -7.03 8.71 2.18
N SER A 39 -6.60 9.84 2.74
CA SER A 39 -5.78 10.81 1.99
C SER A 39 -4.35 10.30 1.78
N VAL A 40 -3.90 9.45 2.69
CA VAL A 40 -2.54 8.92 2.70
C VAL A 40 -2.60 7.46 3.12
N TYR A 41 -1.77 6.65 2.50
CA TYR A 41 -1.59 5.25 2.91
C TYR A 41 -0.14 5.05 3.30
N TYR A 42 0.13 3.96 4.03
CA TYR A 42 1.49 3.63 4.42
C TYR A 42 1.98 2.44 3.60
N SER A 43 3.24 2.48 3.24
CA SER A 43 3.81 1.42 2.42
C SER A 43 3.76 0.07 3.10
N ASP A 44 3.88 0.01 4.43
CA ASP A 44 3.80 -1.25 5.15
C ASP A 44 2.41 -1.87 5.08
N ASP A 45 1.36 -1.05 5.07
CA ASP A 45 0.00 -1.55 4.90
C ASP A 45 -0.17 -2.16 3.50
N VAL A 46 0.36 -1.51 2.49
CA VAL A 46 0.29 -2.01 1.12
C VAL A 46 1.07 -3.31 0.98
N LEU A 47 2.27 -3.37 1.56
CA LEU A 47 3.09 -4.57 1.52
C LEU A 47 2.40 -5.73 2.23
N GLU A 48 1.80 -5.46 3.38
CA GLU A 48 1.06 -6.48 4.11
C GLU A 48 -0.10 -7.02 3.30
N TRP A 49 -0.84 -6.12 2.65
CA TRP A 49 -1.94 -6.52 1.77
C TRP A 49 -1.46 -7.42 0.65
N LEU A 50 -0.29 -7.12 0.09
CA LEU A 50 0.28 -7.88 -1.02
C LEU A 50 0.93 -9.19 -0.58
N GLY A 51 1.05 -9.42 0.71
CA GLY A 51 1.62 -10.65 1.24
C GLY A 51 3.14 -10.65 1.33
N TRP A 52 3.72 -9.50 1.43
CA TRP A 52 5.19 -9.36 1.53
C TRP A 52 5.71 -9.47 2.96
#